data_b114f21f8a1a25b5e99af61da031b828
#
_entry.id   b114f21f8a1a25b5e99af61da031b828
#
_cell.length_a   1.000
_cell.length_b   1.000
_cell.length_c   1.000
_cell.angle_alpha   90.00
_cell.angle_beta   90.00
_cell.angle_gamma   90.00
#
_symmetry.space_group_name_H-M   'P 1'
#
loop_
_entity.id
_entity.type
_entity.pdbx_description
1 polymer ?
#
loop_
_entity_poly.entity_id
_entity_poly.type
_entity_poly.pdbx_seq_one_letter_code
_entity_poly.pdbx_strand_id
1 'polypeptide(L)'
;MNNLLNRQGKKEEKKIIAKKPKDSDDVINFYEIIPKKYLNKKDNPNYNDHKIEIPFRACIAAPSGSGKTNFLLNILKKFCKGKGTFVDIYIITNNKDEPLYNWLDENFEAIHILEGMANTPNLDEMDKGYSTLVVWDDLVINKNQEKSKNYFMRARKKECSVIFISQSYFDIEPFIRKNSNYLFLFDLGGSKREQTTILKEWGRNVSPEGLTAVYQDATSVHMRPLIIQGGKTKDDEKYRKGFNSYYKMDDIKQLENEYKNKMDIK
;
A
#
# COMPACT_ATOMS: atom_id res chain seq x y z
N MET A 1 21.75 -28.01 14.07
CA MET A 1 20.52 -27.84 13.28
C MET A 1 19.82 -29.15 12.92
N ASN A 2 20.52 -30.24 12.70
CA ASN A 2 19.91 -31.55 12.41
C ASN A 2 19.00 -32.12 13.52
N ASN A 3 19.13 -31.65 14.76
CA ASN A 3 18.34 -32.17 15.91
C ASN A 3 16.97 -31.51 16.10
N LEU A 4 16.65 -30.42 15.42
CA LEU A 4 15.35 -29.77 15.52
C LEU A 4 14.31 -30.39 14.56
N LEU A 5 14.76 -31.00 13.47
CA LEU A 5 13.87 -31.65 12.49
C LEU A 5 13.51 -33.09 12.83
N ASN A 6 14.29 -33.76 13.73
CA ASN A 6 14.08 -35.16 14.08
C ASN A 6 13.18 -35.44 15.29
N ARG A 7 12.62 -34.42 15.96
CA ARG A 7 11.77 -34.58 17.14
C ARG A 7 10.27 -34.71 16.86
N GLN A 8 9.84 -34.70 15.62
CA GLN A 8 8.45 -34.97 15.29
C GLN A 8 8.31 -36.39 14.74
N GLY A 9 7.85 -37.26 15.60
CA GLY A 9 7.61 -38.66 15.32
C GLY A 9 6.71 -38.91 14.10
N LYS A 10 7.08 -39.97 13.40
CA LYS A 10 6.34 -40.78 12.44
C LYS A 10 4.86 -40.37 12.20
N LYS A 11 4.63 -39.47 11.26
CA LYS A 11 3.40 -39.35 10.49
C LYS A 11 3.76 -38.97 9.05
N GLU A 12 3.59 -39.94 8.15
CA GLU A 12 3.59 -39.86 6.71
C GLU A 12 4.53 -38.84 6.06
N GLU A 13 5.69 -39.31 5.62
CA GLU A 13 6.57 -38.63 4.68
C GLU A 13 5.88 -38.48 3.32
N LYS A 14 5.04 -37.44 3.17
CA LYS A 14 4.79 -36.90 1.85
C LYS A 14 6.08 -36.16 1.44
N LYS A 15 6.79 -36.71 0.46
CA LYS A 15 7.99 -36.11 -0.15
C LYS A 15 7.76 -34.61 -0.41
N ILE A 16 8.26 -33.77 0.48
CA ILE A 16 8.43 -32.35 0.22
C ILE A 16 9.61 -32.30 -0.75
N ILE A 17 9.33 -32.13 -2.04
CA ILE A 17 10.36 -31.83 -3.04
C ILE A 17 10.75 -30.37 -2.84
N ALA A 18 11.55 -30.10 -1.81
CA ALA A 18 12.28 -28.86 -1.71
C ALA A 18 13.27 -28.82 -2.88
N LYS A 19 13.21 -27.81 -3.72
CA LYS A 19 14.31 -27.51 -4.64
C LYS A 19 15.55 -27.40 -3.78
N LYS A 20 16.53 -28.29 -3.98
CA LYS A 20 17.81 -28.19 -3.27
C LYS A 20 18.39 -26.80 -3.51
N PRO A 21 18.87 -26.10 -2.45
CA PRO A 21 19.59 -24.85 -2.63
C PRO A 21 20.70 -25.07 -3.65
N LYS A 22 20.91 -24.12 -4.55
CA LYS A 22 21.92 -24.22 -5.60
C LYS A 22 23.32 -24.14 -5.02
N ASP A 23 23.47 -23.54 -3.84
CA ASP A 23 24.72 -23.39 -3.09
C ASP A 23 24.46 -23.65 -1.60
N SER A 24 25.49 -24.11 -0.85
CA SER A 24 25.41 -24.34 0.60
C SER A 24 25.18 -23.05 1.39
N ASP A 25 25.50 -21.88 0.82
CA ASP A 25 25.36 -20.56 1.43
C ASP A 25 24.03 -19.87 1.07
N ASP A 26 23.19 -20.48 0.23
CA ASP A 26 21.90 -19.93 -0.13
C ASP A 26 20.94 -19.88 1.09
N VAL A 27 20.31 -18.73 1.30
CA VAL A 27 19.29 -18.55 2.31
C VAL A 27 18.00 -19.25 1.86
N ILE A 28 17.56 -20.22 2.64
CA ILE A 28 16.34 -20.99 2.36
C ILE A 28 15.10 -20.16 2.70
N ASN A 29 14.19 -20.04 1.75
CA ASN A 29 12.89 -19.48 1.99
C ASN A 29 11.96 -20.53 2.63
N PHE A 30 11.88 -20.56 3.94
CA PHE A 30 11.06 -21.53 4.67
C PHE A 30 9.56 -21.44 4.36
N TYR A 31 9.05 -20.28 3.91
CA TYR A 31 7.64 -20.14 3.49
C TYR A 31 7.31 -20.96 2.24
N GLU A 32 8.29 -21.34 1.43
CA GLU A 32 8.10 -22.23 0.28
C GLU A 32 8.10 -23.71 0.68
N ILE A 33 8.63 -24.03 1.86
CA ILE A 33 8.84 -25.40 2.35
C ILE A 33 7.74 -25.83 3.32
N ILE A 34 7.25 -24.92 4.16
CA ILE A 34 6.21 -25.23 5.15
C ILE A 34 4.89 -25.66 4.49
N PRO A 35 4.16 -26.61 5.07
CA PRO A 35 2.86 -27.02 4.54
C PRO A 35 1.90 -25.85 4.39
N LYS A 36 1.15 -25.83 3.28
CA LYS A 36 0.20 -24.75 2.94
C LYS A 36 -0.83 -24.45 4.03
N LYS A 37 -1.15 -25.43 4.90
CA LYS A 37 -2.05 -25.23 6.06
C LYS A 37 -1.56 -24.22 7.09
N TYR A 38 -0.24 -23.92 7.11
CA TYR A 38 0.35 -22.90 7.97
C TYR A 38 0.51 -21.55 7.27
N LEU A 39 0.21 -21.50 5.96
CA LEU A 39 0.19 -20.27 5.19
C LEU A 39 -1.25 -19.77 5.14
N ASN A 40 -1.50 -18.61 5.72
CA ASN A 40 -2.81 -17.98 5.60
C ASN A 40 -3.11 -17.73 4.12
N LYS A 41 -4.16 -18.38 3.62
CA LYS A 41 -4.66 -18.13 2.27
C LYS A 41 -5.51 -16.87 2.33
N LYS A 42 -4.98 -15.78 1.83
CA LYS A 42 -5.69 -14.51 1.75
C LYS A 42 -6.66 -14.56 0.58
N ASP A 43 -7.94 -14.45 0.88
CA ASP A 43 -8.95 -14.27 -0.14
C ASP A 43 -8.97 -12.78 -0.55
N ASN A 44 -8.61 -12.51 -1.80
CA ASN A 44 -8.62 -11.16 -2.38
C ASN A 44 -9.45 -11.20 -3.68
N PRO A 45 -10.78 -11.30 -3.55
CA PRO A 45 -11.66 -11.57 -4.68
C PRO A 45 -11.60 -10.49 -5.76
N ASN A 46 -11.32 -9.25 -5.38
CA ASN A 46 -11.30 -8.10 -6.27
C ASN A 46 -9.90 -7.72 -6.77
N TYR A 47 -8.90 -8.59 -6.57
CA TYR A 47 -7.51 -8.30 -6.95
C TYR A 47 -7.37 -7.84 -8.40
N ASN A 48 -8.13 -8.43 -9.32
CA ASN A 48 -8.05 -8.08 -10.74
C ASN A 48 -8.56 -6.66 -11.05
N ASP A 49 -9.41 -6.11 -10.21
CA ASP A 49 -9.98 -4.77 -10.38
C ASP A 49 -9.07 -3.65 -9.84
N HIS A 50 -8.19 -3.97 -8.89
CA HIS A 50 -7.35 -2.96 -8.22
C HIS A 50 -5.85 -3.29 -8.19
N LYS A 51 -5.46 -4.56 -8.41
CA LYS A 51 -4.07 -5.04 -8.39
C LYS A 51 -3.27 -4.68 -7.11
N ILE A 52 -3.95 -4.57 -5.97
CA ILE A 52 -3.34 -4.30 -4.67
C ILE A 52 -3.34 -5.61 -3.87
N GLU A 53 -2.18 -6.01 -3.39
CA GLU A 53 -2.02 -7.20 -2.55
C GLU A 53 -2.47 -6.91 -1.12
N ILE A 54 -3.12 -7.86 -0.46
CA ILE A 54 -3.54 -7.75 0.93
C ILE A 54 -2.74 -8.72 1.82
N PRO A 55 -2.54 -8.39 3.11
CA PRO A 55 -2.71 -7.06 3.70
C PRO A 55 -1.63 -6.10 3.23
N PHE A 56 -2.00 -4.87 2.97
CA PHE A 56 -1.09 -3.81 2.55
C PHE A 56 -0.96 -2.71 3.61
N ARG A 57 0.07 -1.89 3.45
CA ARG A 57 0.30 -0.67 4.22
C ARG A 57 0.60 0.44 3.22
N ALA A 58 -0.24 1.45 3.20
CA ALA A 58 -0.16 2.50 2.19
C ALA A 58 -0.09 3.89 2.80
N CYS A 59 0.63 4.79 2.12
CA CYS A 59 0.52 6.22 2.30
C CYS A 59 -0.16 6.83 1.08
N ILE A 60 -1.03 7.83 1.31
CA ILE A 60 -1.55 8.71 0.27
C ILE A 60 -1.02 10.12 0.59
N ALA A 61 -0.24 10.69 -0.33
CA ALA A 61 0.24 12.08 -0.24
C ALA A 61 -0.45 12.91 -1.32
N ALA A 62 -1.29 13.86 -0.90
CA ALA A 62 -2.20 14.58 -1.77
C ALA A 62 -2.55 15.96 -1.20
N PRO A 63 -2.14 17.08 -1.80
CA PRO A 63 -2.48 18.42 -1.34
C PRO A 63 -4.00 18.63 -1.19
N SER A 64 -4.38 19.67 -0.46
CA SER A 64 -5.80 20.05 -0.36
C SER A 64 -6.39 20.30 -1.74
N GLY A 65 -7.63 19.85 -1.97
CA GLY A 65 -8.31 19.99 -3.26
C GLY A 65 -7.86 19.04 -4.37
N SER A 66 -6.85 18.17 -4.14
CA SER A 66 -6.37 17.21 -5.14
C SER A 66 -7.29 16.00 -5.35
N GLY A 67 -8.36 15.88 -4.56
CA GLY A 67 -9.35 14.81 -4.67
C GLY A 67 -9.02 13.53 -3.87
N LYS A 68 -8.26 13.63 -2.76
CA LYS A 68 -7.90 12.47 -1.91
C LYS A 68 -9.10 11.67 -1.41
N THR A 69 -10.13 12.34 -0.86
CA THR A 69 -11.34 11.66 -0.37
C THR A 69 -12.08 10.97 -1.53
N ASN A 70 -12.23 11.64 -2.68
CA ASN A 70 -12.82 11.02 -3.86
C ASN A 70 -12.00 9.81 -4.37
N PHE A 71 -10.68 9.87 -4.31
CA PHE A 71 -9.82 8.74 -4.66
C PHE A 71 -9.97 7.59 -3.67
N LEU A 72 -10.08 7.88 -2.36
CA LEU A 72 -10.38 6.87 -1.35
C LEU A 72 -11.69 6.14 -1.67
N LEU A 73 -12.75 6.87 -2.01
CA LEU A 73 -14.01 6.25 -2.43
C LEU A 73 -13.87 5.37 -3.67
N ASN A 74 -13.05 5.77 -4.64
CA ASN A 74 -12.76 4.94 -5.80
C ASN A 74 -12.01 3.66 -5.44
N ILE A 75 -11.10 3.70 -4.46
CA ILE A 75 -10.47 2.48 -3.92
C ILE A 75 -11.53 1.60 -3.24
N LEU A 76 -12.33 2.17 -2.34
CA LEU A 76 -13.37 1.45 -1.61
C LEU A 76 -14.38 0.80 -2.55
N LYS A 77 -14.84 1.51 -3.57
CA LYS A 77 -15.72 0.96 -4.61
C LYS A 77 -15.15 -0.31 -5.26
N LYS A 78 -13.83 -0.36 -5.48
CA LYS A 78 -13.18 -1.54 -6.05
C LYS A 78 -13.06 -2.69 -5.03
N PHE A 79 -12.78 -2.37 -3.77
CA PHE A 79 -12.69 -3.36 -2.71
C PHE A 79 -14.04 -3.95 -2.32
N CYS A 80 -15.10 -3.16 -2.34
CA CYS A 80 -16.45 -3.57 -1.92
C CYS A 80 -17.27 -4.23 -3.03
N LYS A 81 -16.72 -4.44 -4.23
CA LYS A 81 -17.44 -5.07 -5.34
C LYS A 81 -17.76 -6.54 -5.04
N GLY A 82 -19.00 -6.94 -5.26
CA GLY A 82 -19.45 -8.32 -5.07
C GLY A 82 -19.29 -8.81 -3.63
N LYS A 83 -18.51 -9.88 -3.42
CA LYS A 83 -18.24 -10.46 -2.10
C LYS A 83 -17.51 -9.49 -1.14
N GLY A 84 -16.88 -8.47 -1.69
CA GLY A 84 -16.02 -7.58 -0.93
C GLY A 84 -14.65 -8.17 -0.57
N THR A 85 -13.66 -7.30 -0.42
CA THR A 85 -12.29 -7.68 -0.01
C THR A 85 -12.14 -7.58 1.51
N PHE A 86 -12.85 -6.65 2.14
CA PHE A 86 -12.82 -6.40 3.58
C PHE A 86 -14.20 -6.63 4.19
N VAL A 87 -14.22 -7.19 5.39
CA VAL A 87 -15.43 -7.39 6.18
C VAL A 87 -15.81 -6.10 6.90
N ASP A 88 -14.79 -5.40 7.43
CA ASP A 88 -14.94 -4.12 8.12
C ASP A 88 -13.95 -3.10 7.57
N ILE A 89 -14.41 -1.86 7.44
CA ILE A 89 -13.62 -0.71 7.01
C ILE A 89 -13.80 0.41 8.03
N TYR A 90 -12.73 0.80 8.70
CA TYR A 90 -12.71 1.90 9.66
C TYR A 90 -12.02 3.10 9.03
N ILE A 91 -12.72 4.24 8.95
CA ILE A 91 -12.17 5.52 8.50
C ILE A 91 -12.13 6.45 9.72
N ILE A 92 -10.92 6.81 10.12
CA ILE A 92 -10.66 7.70 11.25
C ILE A 92 -10.31 9.07 10.67
N THR A 93 -11.07 10.09 11.04
CA THR A 93 -10.92 11.46 10.52
C THR A 93 -11.17 12.48 11.62
N ASN A 94 -10.68 13.72 11.46
CA ASN A 94 -11.09 14.85 12.31
C ASN A 94 -12.32 15.60 11.77
N ASN A 95 -12.79 15.24 10.58
CA ASN A 95 -13.93 15.88 9.93
C ASN A 95 -15.00 14.83 9.57
N LYS A 96 -15.68 14.35 10.59
CA LYS A 96 -16.73 13.34 10.41
C LYS A 96 -17.91 13.85 9.58
N ASP A 97 -18.17 15.16 9.65
CA ASP A 97 -19.32 15.80 8.98
C ASP A 97 -19.09 16.05 7.46
N GLU A 98 -17.99 15.51 6.89
CA GLU A 98 -17.80 15.59 5.44
C GLU A 98 -18.94 14.85 4.71
N PRO A 99 -19.61 15.49 3.72
CA PRO A 99 -20.78 14.90 3.06
C PRO A 99 -20.57 13.49 2.51
N LEU A 100 -19.37 13.21 2.01
CA LEU A 100 -19.04 11.88 1.48
C LEU A 100 -18.93 10.83 2.59
N TYR A 101 -18.45 11.19 3.77
CA TYR A 101 -18.38 10.29 4.92
C TYR A 101 -19.75 10.03 5.54
N ASN A 102 -20.59 11.06 5.65
CA ASN A 102 -21.99 10.89 6.07
C ASN A 102 -22.73 9.93 5.13
N TRP A 103 -22.54 10.11 3.82
CA TRP A 103 -23.14 9.20 2.84
C TRP A 103 -22.65 7.77 2.97
N LEU A 104 -21.35 7.54 3.26
CA LEU A 104 -20.82 6.20 3.49
C LEU A 104 -21.40 5.55 4.76
N ASP A 105 -21.42 6.28 5.87
CA ASP A 105 -21.91 5.81 7.18
C ASP A 105 -23.39 5.42 7.11
N GLU A 106 -24.19 6.18 6.36
CA GLU A 106 -25.63 5.93 6.19
C GLU A 106 -25.96 4.75 5.25
N ASN A 107 -25.08 4.43 4.30
CA ASN A 107 -25.42 3.50 3.23
C ASN A 107 -24.65 2.16 3.28
N PHE A 108 -23.63 2.03 4.13
CA PHE A 108 -22.78 0.82 4.19
C PHE A 108 -22.51 0.39 5.62
N GLU A 109 -23.18 -0.65 6.09
CA GLU A 109 -23.03 -1.18 7.46
C GLU A 109 -21.59 -1.62 7.81
N ALA A 110 -20.82 -2.03 6.80
CA ALA A 110 -19.43 -2.47 6.97
C ALA A 110 -18.42 -1.30 7.01
N ILE A 111 -18.87 -0.04 6.87
CA ILE A 111 -18.01 1.16 6.90
C ILE A 111 -18.32 1.95 8.16
N HIS A 112 -17.31 2.17 8.98
CA HIS A 112 -17.42 2.86 10.26
C HIS A 112 -16.62 4.15 10.21
N ILE A 113 -17.28 5.30 10.35
CA ILE A 113 -16.64 6.62 10.39
C ILE A 113 -16.43 7.02 11.84
N LEU A 114 -15.16 7.16 12.25
CA LEU A 114 -14.75 7.44 13.63
C LEU A 114 -14.03 8.79 13.70
N GLU A 115 -14.38 9.58 14.70
CA GLU A 115 -13.78 10.90 14.89
C GLU A 115 -12.55 10.84 15.78
N GLY A 116 -11.43 11.35 15.28
CA GLY A 116 -10.19 11.51 16.05
C GLY A 116 -9.39 10.23 16.30
N MET A 117 -8.08 10.38 16.43
CA MET A 117 -7.11 9.29 16.60
C MET A 117 -7.41 8.39 17.81
N ALA A 118 -8.00 8.94 18.87
CA ALA A 118 -8.32 8.21 20.09
C ALA A 118 -9.32 7.06 19.84
N ASN A 119 -10.22 7.24 18.87
CA ASN A 119 -11.26 6.27 18.52
C ASN A 119 -10.78 5.20 17.50
N THR A 120 -9.50 5.21 17.13
CA THR A 120 -8.95 4.09 16.38
C THR A 120 -9.18 2.78 17.14
N PRO A 121 -9.79 1.76 16.53
CA PRO A 121 -10.01 0.46 17.17
C PRO A 121 -8.74 -0.13 17.75
N ASN A 122 -8.87 -1.00 18.75
CA ASN A 122 -7.71 -1.71 19.28
C ASN A 122 -7.32 -2.85 18.33
N LEU A 123 -6.09 -2.82 17.82
CA LEU A 123 -5.60 -3.85 16.90
C LEU A 123 -5.65 -5.26 17.52
N ASP A 124 -5.47 -5.40 18.83
CA ASP A 124 -5.47 -6.70 19.51
C ASP A 124 -6.86 -7.31 19.62
N GLU A 125 -7.91 -6.50 19.54
CA GLU A 125 -9.32 -6.92 19.57
C GLU A 125 -9.86 -7.30 18.17
N MET A 126 -9.11 -7.00 17.10
CA MET A 126 -9.51 -7.40 15.75
C MET A 126 -9.45 -8.91 15.57
N ASP A 127 -10.51 -9.47 15.02
CA ASP A 127 -10.62 -10.90 14.76
C ASP A 127 -9.53 -11.40 13.79
N LYS A 128 -8.95 -12.54 14.12
CA LYS A 128 -8.04 -13.24 13.25
C LYS A 128 -8.88 -14.07 12.26
N GLY A 129 -8.74 -13.79 10.99
CA GLY A 129 -9.42 -14.56 9.94
C GLY A 129 -10.35 -13.73 9.05
N TYR A 130 -10.57 -12.46 9.41
CA TYR A 130 -11.30 -11.51 8.59
C TYR A 130 -10.38 -10.40 8.10
N SER A 131 -10.46 -10.10 6.80
CA SER A 131 -9.69 -8.97 6.24
C SER A 131 -10.36 -7.65 6.63
N THR A 132 -9.61 -6.78 7.31
CA THR A 132 -10.07 -5.46 7.75
C THR A 132 -9.23 -4.37 7.10
N LEU A 133 -9.84 -3.21 6.84
CA LEU A 133 -9.16 -2.00 6.37
C LEU A 133 -9.28 -0.89 7.42
N VAL A 134 -8.16 -0.26 7.77
CA VAL A 134 -8.13 0.93 8.63
C VAL A 134 -7.51 2.08 7.86
N VAL A 135 -8.22 3.20 7.81
CA VAL A 135 -7.82 4.42 7.10
C VAL A 135 -7.73 5.57 8.11
N TRP A 136 -6.61 6.27 8.14
CA TRP A 136 -6.48 7.56 8.82
C TRP A 136 -6.46 8.66 7.79
N ASP A 137 -7.46 9.54 7.84
CA ASP A 137 -7.59 10.67 6.92
C ASP A 137 -7.34 12.00 7.63
N ASP A 138 -6.28 12.67 7.20
CA ASP A 138 -5.87 14.03 7.61
C ASP A 138 -5.72 14.22 9.14
N LEU A 139 -5.18 13.20 9.82
CA LEU A 139 -4.97 13.20 11.27
C LEU A 139 -3.58 13.70 11.69
N VAL A 140 -2.90 14.42 10.83
CA VAL A 140 -1.51 14.89 11.03
C VAL A 140 -1.38 15.89 12.18
N ILE A 141 -2.41 16.67 12.45
CA ILE A 141 -2.44 17.66 13.55
C ILE A 141 -2.29 16.97 14.93
N ASN A 142 -2.69 15.73 15.04
CA ASN A 142 -2.47 14.93 16.23
C ASN A 142 -1.00 14.48 16.27
N LYS A 143 -0.16 15.20 17.04
CA LYS A 143 1.26 14.88 17.25
C LYS A 143 1.52 13.45 17.73
N ASN A 144 0.50 12.74 18.19
CA ASN A 144 0.60 11.38 18.67
C ASN A 144 0.05 10.37 17.64
N GLN A 145 0.90 9.96 16.71
CA GLN A 145 0.58 8.92 15.72
C GLN A 145 0.93 7.50 16.25
N GLU A 146 1.02 7.30 17.57
CA GLU A 146 1.47 6.03 18.17
C GLU A 146 0.54 4.86 17.81
N LYS A 147 -0.78 5.07 17.83
CA LYS A 147 -1.74 4.03 17.44
C LYS A 147 -1.53 3.61 15.99
N SER A 148 -1.41 4.55 15.07
CA SER A 148 -1.17 4.25 13.66
C SER A 148 0.18 3.55 13.43
N LYS A 149 1.25 3.94 14.13
CA LYS A 149 2.54 3.23 14.08
C LYS A 149 2.41 1.75 14.48
N ASN A 150 1.66 1.46 15.54
CA ASN A 150 1.43 0.08 15.98
C ASN A 150 0.75 -0.75 14.87
N TYR A 151 -0.21 -0.17 14.16
CA TYR A 151 -0.84 -0.81 13.01
C TYR A 151 0.17 -1.06 11.87
N PHE A 152 0.97 -0.05 11.50
CA PHE A 152 1.98 -0.22 10.45
C PHE A 152 3.03 -1.28 10.79
N MET A 153 3.27 -1.53 12.07
CA MET A 153 4.18 -2.59 12.54
C MET A 153 3.52 -3.97 12.55
N ARG A 154 2.29 -4.10 13.05
CA ARG A 154 1.69 -5.38 13.45
C ARG A 154 0.48 -5.82 12.62
N ALA A 155 -0.20 -4.91 11.91
CA ALA A 155 -1.49 -5.17 11.25
C ALA A 155 -1.45 -6.34 10.26
N ARG A 156 -0.33 -6.55 9.57
CA ARG A 156 -0.14 -7.68 8.65
C ARG A 156 -0.38 -9.03 9.30
N LYS A 157 -0.04 -9.20 10.60
CA LYS A 157 -0.24 -10.45 11.34
C LYS A 157 -1.70 -10.69 11.73
N LYS A 158 -2.52 -9.64 11.63
CA LYS A 158 -3.96 -9.62 11.94
C LYS A 158 -4.81 -9.52 10.67
N GLU A 159 -4.21 -9.73 9.48
CA GLU A 159 -4.88 -9.60 8.19
C GLU A 159 -5.50 -8.22 7.93
N CYS A 160 -5.02 -7.21 8.65
CA CYS A 160 -5.48 -5.84 8.54
C CYS A 160 -4.61 -5.07 7.53
N SER A 161 -5.26 -4.44 6.56
CA SER A 161 -4.65 -3.47 5.66
C SER A 161 -4.80 -2.06 6.22
N VAL A 162 -3.87 -1.17 5.91
CA VAL A 162 -3.88 0.19 6.45
C VAL A 162 -3.55 1.23 5.40
N ILE A 163 -4.19 2.39 5.50
CA ILE A 163 -3.93 3.57 4.69
C ILE A 163 -3.74 4.78 5.62
N PHE A 164 -2.67 5.53 5.43
CA PHE A 164 -2.47 6.83 6.06
C PHE A 164 -2.52 7.92 4.98
N ILE A 165 -3.47 8.84 5.10
CA ILE A 165 -3.69 9.94 4.16
C ILE A 165 -3.20 11.23 4.78
N SER A 166 -2.41 12.02 4.05
CA SER A 166 -1.93 13.32 4.46
C SER A 166 -1.86 14.29 3.29
N GLN A 167 -1.92 15.58 3.60
CA GLN A 167 -1.76 16.65 2.61
C GLN A 167 -0.29 16.82 2.19
N SER A 168 0.66 16.50 3.07
CA SER A 168 2.09 16.45 2.77
C SER A 168 2.66 15.09 3.12
N TYR A 169 3.55 14.59 2.28
CA TYR A 169 4.26 13.34 2.55
C TYR A 169 5.14 13.44 3.81
N PHE A 170 5.72 14.61 4.08
CA PHE A 170 6.63 14.79 5.20
C PHE A 170 5.92 14.94 6.55
N ASP A 171 4.62 15.19 6.55
CA ASP A 171 3.79 15.19 7.76
C ASP A 171 3.48 13.76 8.24
N ILE A 172 3.62 12.76 7.36
CA ILE A 172 3.55 11.36 7.75
C ILE A 172 4.85 10.98 8.44
N GLU A 173 4.78 10.40 9.64
CA GLU A 173 5.98 10.02 10.37
C GLU A 173 6.90 9.08 9.56
N PRO A 174 8.23 9.25 9.67
CA PRO A 174 9.20 8.43 8.94
C PRO A 174 9.02 6.93 9.17
N PHE A 175 8.59 6.52 10.36
CA PHE A 175 8.31 5.13 10.69
C PHE A 175 7.17 4.57 9.83
N ILE A 176 6.08 5.31 9.67
CA ILE A 176 4.92 4.94 8.85
C ILE A 176 5.34 4.83 7.38
N ARG A 177 6.03 5.86 6.85
CA ARG A 177 6.52 5.88 5.46
C ARG A 177 7.42 4.67 5.14
N LYS A 178 8.40 4.39 6.00
CA LYS A 178 9.35 3.26 5.82
C LYS A 178 8.70 1.89 5.91
N ASN A 179 7.58 1.77 6.64
CA ASN A 179 6.83 0.53 6.77
C ASN A 179 5.73 0.37 5.71
N SER A 180 5.52 1.38 4.87
CA SER A 180 4.56 1.32 3.77
C SER A 180 5.11 0.50 2.60
N ASN A 181 4.24 -0.27 1.96
CA ASN A 181 4.55 -1.00 0.73
C ASN A 181 3.80 -0.46 -0.50
N TYR A 182 2.94 0.54 -0.30
CA TYR A 182 2.32 1.34 -1.37
C TYR A 182 2.41 2.82 -1.06
N LEU A 183 2.68 3.62 -2.09
CA LEU A 183 2.53 5.06 -2.08
C LEU A 183 1.60 5.47 -3.23
N PHE A 184 0.58 6.25 -2.90
CA PHE A 184 -0.27 6.93 -3.86
C PHE A 184 0.11 8.42 -3.82
N LEU A 185 0.85 8.84 -4.84
CA LEU A 185 1.42 10.18 -4.91
C LEU A 185 0.64 11.02 -5.93
N PHE A 186 -0.06 12.03 -5.44
CA PHE A 186 -0.77 13.00 -6.27
C PHE A 186 0.15 14.11 -6.77
N ASP A 187 -0.38 14.97 -7.64
CA ASP A 187 0.31 16.20 -8.00
C ASP A 187 0.53 17.08 -6.74
N LEU A 188 1.79 17.38 -6.46
CA LEU A 188 2.22 18.15 -5.28
C LEU A 188 2.21 19.66 -5.51
N GLY A 189 1.56 20.13 -6.59
CA GLY A 189 1.41 21.57 -6.86
C GLY A 189 2.71 22.31 -7.10
N GLY A 190 3.74 21.64 -7.62
CA GLY A 190 4.99 22.28 -8.03
C GLY A 190 6.11 22.30 -6.97
N SER A 191 5.95 21.66 -5.80
CA SER A 191 7.03 21.49 -4.80
C SER A 191 8.12 20.53 -5.32
N LYS A 192 9.03 21.04 -6.15
CA LYS A 192 10.12 20.25 -6.75
C LYS A 192 10.99 19.56 -5.71
N ARG A 193 11.26 20.20 -4.56
CA ARG A 193 12.07 19.62 -3.49
C ARG A 193 11.39 18.41 -2.86
N GLU A 194 10.11 18.54 -2.55
CA GLU A 194 9.31 17.44 -1.98
C GLU A 194 9.23 16.28 -2.97
N GLN A 195 8.83 16.54 -4.22
CA GLN A 195 8.79 15.56 -5.29
C GLN A 195 10.12 14.80 -5.43
N THR A 196 11.24 15.52 -5.55
CA THR A 196 12.57 14.89 -5.72
C THR A 196 12.93 13.99 -4.56
N THR A 197 12.63 14.41 -3.32
CA THR A 197 12.93 13.60 -2.14
C THR A 197 12.08 12.34 -2.09
N ILE A 198 10.79 12.44 -2.35
CA ILE A 198 9.87 11.28 -2.37
C ILE A 198 10.29 10.29 -3.46
N LEU A 199 10.57 10.78 -4.65
CA LEU A 199 10.97 9.92 -5.77
C LEU A 199 12.31 9.23 -5.49
N LYS A 200 13.26 9.88 -4.80
CA LYS A 200 14.50 9.24 -4.36
C LYS A 200 14.26 8.15 -3.31
N GLU A 201 13.35 8.38 -2.35
CA GLU A 201 13.02 7.36 -1.32
C GLU A 201 12.39 6.12 -1.94
N TRP A 202 11.55 6.28 -2.96
CA TRP A 202 10.77 5.21 -3.58
C TRP A 202 11.36 4.71 -4.90
N GLY A 203 12.25 5.48 -5.51
CA GLY A 203 13.00 5.07 -6.71
C GLY A 203 14.04 4.01 -6.35
N ARG A 204 14.33 3.10 -7.30
CA ARG A 204 15.45 2.14 -7.17
C ARG A 204 16.25 2.13 -8.47
N ASN A 205 15.85 1.32 -9.43
CA ASN A 205 16.60 1.09 -10.67
C ASN A 205 16.18 2.06 -11.80
N VAL A 206 15.61 3.21 -11.45
CA VAL A 206 15.16 4.24 -12.40
C VAL A 206 15.86 5.54 -12.08
N SER A 207 16.29 6.26 -13.10
CA SER A 207 16.93 7.57 -12.98
C SER A 207 16.00 8.61 -12.33
N PRO A 208 16.51 9.65 -11.70
CA PRO A 208 15.69 10.75 -11.18
C PRO A 208 14.84 11.42 -12.27
N GLU A 209 15.38 11.57 -13.48
CA GLU A 209 14.69 12.15 -14.64
C GLU A 209 13.56 11.25 -15.10
N GLY A 210 13.82 9.94 -15.21
CA GLY A 210 12.81 8.94 -15.57
C GLY A 210 11.67 8.86 -14.55
N LEU A 211 11.98 8.91 -13.24
CA LEU A 211 10.96 8.95 -12.19
C LEU A 211 10.14 10.25 -12.23
N THR A 212 10.79 11.38 -12.53
CA THR A 212 10.11 12.67 -12.68
C THR A 212 9.17 12.63 -13.89
N ALA A 213 9.60 12.07 -15.01
CA ALA A 213 8.78 11.93 -16.21
C ALA A 213 7.56 11.03 -15.97
N VAL A 214 7.76 9.88 -15.32
CA VAL A 214 6.67 8.96 -14.92
C VAL A 214 5.68 9.65 -13.97
N TYR A 215 6.18 10.40 -12.99
CA TYR A 215 5.32 11.13 -12.06
C TYR A 215 4.46 12.18 -12.80
N GLN A 216 5.07 12.98 -13.68
CA GLN A 216 4.35 14.00 -14.45
C GLN A 216 3.31 13.38 -15.39
N ASP A 217 3.63 12.29 -16.06
CA ASP A 217 2.65 11.58 -16.90
C ASP A 217 1.52 10.99 -16.07
N ALA A 218 1.83 10.32 -14.94
CA ALA A 218 0.81 9.71 -14.10
C ALA A 218 -0.16 10.75 -13.52
N THR A 219 0.36 11.89 -13.05
CA THR A 219 -0.42 12.96 -12.41
C THR A 219 -0.97 14.01 -13.37
N SER A 220 -0.75 13.86 -14.69
CA SER A 220 -1.23 14.79 -15.72
C SER A 220 -2.76 14.95 -15.79
N VAL A 221 -3.49 13.99 -15.23
CA VAL A 221 -4.95 14.03 -15.12
C VAL A 221 -5.33 14.28 -13.67
N HIS A 222 -6.21 15.24 -13.44
CA HIS A 222 -6.69 15.58 -12.10
C HIS A 222 -7.25 14.35 -11.37
N MET A 223 -7.01 14.26 -10.05
CA MET A 223 -7.38 13.14 -9.18
C MET A 223 -6.71 11.79 -9.49
N ARG A 224 -5.74 11.74 -10.38
CA ARG A 224 -5.03 10.50 -10.70
C ARG A 224 -3.63 10.50 -10.10
N PRO A 225 -3.34 9.62 -9.13
CA PRO A 225 -2.00 9.52 -8.55
C PRO A 225 -1.06 8.64 -9.38
N LEU A 226 0.23 8.86 -9.20
CA LEU A 226 1.23 7.82 -9.40
C LEU A 226 1.11 6.81 -8.26
N ILE A 227 0.91 5.54 -8.59
CA ILE A 227 0.92 4.44 -7.61
C ILE A 227 2.28 3.76 -7.67
N ILE A 228 2.98 3.74 -6.53
CA ILE A 228 4.27 3.08 -6.39
C ILE A 228 4.11 1.88 -5.46
N GLN A 229 4.47 0.70 -5.92
CA GLN A 229 4.48 -0.52 -5.13
C GLN A 229 5.91 -0.83 -4.70
N GLY A 230 6.22 -0.62 -3.41
CA GLY A 230 7.48 -1.01 -2.80
C GLY A 230 7.60 -2.53 -2.64
N GLY A 231 8.84 -3.04 -2.61
CA GLY A 231 9.10 -4.46 -2.37
C GLY A 231 8.85 -5.40 -3.55
N LYS A 232 8.36 -4.92 -4.69
CA LYS A 232 8.30 -5.73 -5.91
C LYS A 232 9.70 -6.00 -6.44
N THR A 233 9.94 -7.24 -6.84
CA THR A 233 11.21 -7.67 -7.44
C THR A 233 11.30 -7.33 -8.92
N LYS A 234 10.15 -7.19 -9.60
CA LYS A 234 10.07 -6.82 -11.02
C LYS A 234 9.81 -5.33 -11.15
N ASP A 235 10.72 -4.62 -11.80
CA ASP A 235 10.61 -3.18 -12.01
C ASP A 235 9.38 -2.80 -12.86
N ASP A 236 9.02 -3.64 -13.84
CA ASP A 236 7.83 -3.47 -14.69
C ASP A 236 6.47 -3.51 -13.96
N GLU A 237 6.45 -3.91 -12.69
CA GLU A 237 5.23 -3.97 -11.88
C GLU A 237 5.22 -2.91 -10.77
N LYS A 238 6.23 -2.05 -10.68
CA LYS A 238 6.44 -1.15 -9.56
C LYS A 238 5.66 0.14 -9.67
N TYR A 239 5.61 0.73 -10.86
CA TYR A 239 5.00 2.04 -11.09
C TYR A 239 3.73 1.91 -11.91
N ARG A 240 2.66 2.61 -11.50
CA ARG A 240 1.36 2.52 -12.16
C ARG A 240 0.71 3.89 -12.34
N LYS A 241 0.10 4.06 -13.50
CA LYS A 241 -0.81 5.13 -13.84
C LYS A 241 -2.23 4.66 -13.58
N GLY A 242 -2.82 5.09 -12.48
CA GLY A 242 -4.08 4.52 -12.00
C GLY A 242 -3.95 3.05 -11.58
N PHE A 243 -5.06 2.29 -11.57
CA PHE A 243 -5.05 0.95 -10.95
C PHE A 243 -4.43 -0.14 -11.82
N ASN A 244 -4.60 -0.10 -13.12
CA ASN A 244 -4.31 -1.24 -14.01
C ASN A 244 -3.23 -0.98 -15.07
N SER A 245 -2.72 0.25 -15.19
CA SER A 245 -1.73 0.61 -16.21
C SER A 245 -0.35 0.69 -15.60
N TYR A 246 0.48 -0.33 -15.85
CA TYR A 246 1.86 -0.37 -15.40
C TYR A 246 2.78 0.35 -16.39
N TYR A 247 3.79 1.05 -15.86
CA TYR A 247 4.91 1.53 -16.62
C TYR A 247 5.97 0.42 -16.71
N LYS A 248 6.24 -0.07 -17.89
CA LYS A 248 7.36 -0.96 -18.17
C LYS A 248 8.65 -0.16 -18.25
N MET A 249 9.79 -0.82 -18.09
CA MET A 249 11.09 -0.13 -18.15
C MET A 249 11.31 0.58 -19.48
N ASP A 250 10.79 0.05 -20.58
CA ASP A 250 10.91 0.71 -21.90
C ASP A 250 10.02 1.96 -22.00
N ASP A 251 8.81 1.93 -21.43
CA ASP A 251 7.94 3.12 -21.34
C ASP A 251 8.62 4.23 -20.52
N ILE A 252 9.28 3.85 -19.41
CA ILE A 252 10.00 4.79 -18.54
C ILE A 252 11.17 5.44 -19.30
N LYS A 253 11.96 4.66 -20.06
CA LYS A 253 13.06 5.19 -20.87
C LYS A 253 12.56 6.14 -21.96
N GLN A 254 11.45 5.82 -22.59
CA GLN A 254 10.85 6.70 -23.59
C GLN A 254 10.43 8.04 -22.95
N LEU A 255 9.70 8.00 -21.84
CA LEU A 255 9.28 9.20 -21.10
C LEU A 255 10.49 10.02 -20.61
N GLU A 256 11.56 9.37 -20.16
CA GLU A 256 12.80 10.02 -19.75
C GLU A 256 13.45 10.80 -20.92
N ASN A 257 13.53 10.20 -22.10
CA ASN A 257 14.08 10.84 -23.28
C ASN A 257 13.23 12.05 -23.71
N GLU A 258 11.91 11.91 -23.71
CA GLU A 258 11.00 13.03 -24.00
C GLU A 258 11.15 14.17 -22.98
N TYR A 259 11.33 13.84 -21.70
CA TYR A 259 11.55 14.81 -20.64
C TYR A 259 12.88 15.58 -20.83
N LYS A 260 13.98 14.87 -21.10
CA LYS A 260 15.31 15.48 -21.35
C LYS A 260 15.27 16.42 -22.57
N ASN A 261 14.69 15.97 -23.67
CA ASN A 261 14.55 16.79 -24.88
C ASN A 261 13.78 18.10 -24.61
N LYS A 262 12.75 18.07 -23.75
CA LYS A 262 12.02 19.29 -23.35
C LYS A 262 12.83 20.22 -22.45
N MET A 263 13.80 19.69 -21.71
CA MET A 263 14.67 20.50 -20.84
C MET A 263 15.81 21.15 -21.63
N ASP A 264 16.33 20.47 -22.65
CA ASP A 264 17.43 20.98 -23.49
C ASP A 264 16.99 22.09 -24.46
N ILE A 265 15.67 22.24 -24.67
CA ILE A 265 15.08 23.30 -25.53
C ILE A 265 14.79 24.59 -24.72
N LYS A 266 14.88 24.56 -23.39
CA LYS A 266 14.71 25.72 -22.49
C LYS A 266 16.03 26.31 -22.04
#